data_49821e3e8cbd3ee0ca97daffc4c8f1e0
#
_entry.id   49821e3e8cbd3ee0ca97daffc4c8f1e0
#
_cell.length_a   1.000
_cell.length_b   1.000
_cell.length_c   1.000
_cell.angle_alpha   90.00
_cell.angle_beta   90.00
_cell.angle_gamma   90.00
#
_symmetry.space_group_name_H-M   'P 1'
#
loop_
_entity.id
_entity.type
_entity.pdbx_description
1 polymer ?
#
loop_
_entity_poly.entity_id
_entity_poly.type
_entity_poly.pdbx_seq_one_letter_code
_entity_poly.pdbx_strand_id
1 'polypeptide(L)'
;MKIRRLLICLLIMMLVGCSKETDDGVKTTVISKADSSSYDVIVPIDMNESREYHEQHQNSDEDFKNLGNRLMELSKEYFPTSSYVMGEGKVITYDDLMLLIKRESEANEIGLNPNRNEEIPSGSDNVKIVNPILVSDVIEQDYYKKVDGEYVLAGMSVAVFMDPFQIASTGSTTYTTTLSDDIMFEYGSTMARKLERYLRTKDESKRIPILITLYVKGEIGSYLPGYMLGKAYFVDRSPSFERLNETWALLPSSTAQNLDLENYNQFANFKSALSTFIVDDVGIVGIGYYENQVLQELNITVKYSPKTYVEYMTIVNYCSQLLNNFVNDTFDITVEFENQSETTAIVLKNSGNKDIQIVYLN
;
A
#
# COMPACT_ATOMS: atom_id res chain seq x y z
N MET A 1 -55.78 -54.94 -9.64
CA MET A 1 -55.31 -53.75 -10.38
C MET A 1 -55.06 -52.51 -9.50
N LYS A 2 -55.76 -52.32 -8.38
CA LYS A 2 -55.58 -51.11 -7.52
C LYS A 2 -54.32 -51.16 -6.62
N ILE A 3 -53.86 -52.33 -6.17
CA ILE A 3 -52.71 -52.50 -5.27
C ILE A 3 -51.40 -52.26 -6.04
N ARG A 4 -51.32 -52.58 -7.33
CA ARG A 4 -50.11 -52.41 -8.19
C ARG A 4 -49.86 -50.93 -8.50
N ARG A 5 -50.90 -50.08 -8.50
CA ARG A 5 -50.77 -48.62 -8.68
C ARG A 5 -50.35 -47.91 -7.40
N LEU A 6 -50.68 -48.44 -6.25
CA LEU A 6 -50.28 -47.90 -4.96
C LEU A 6 -48.79 -48.15 -4.69
N LEU A 7 -48.27 -49.33 -5.09
CA LEU A 7 -46.84 -49.66 -4.96
C LEU A 7 -45.95 -48.81 -5.87
N ILE A 8 -46.42 -48.42 -7.08
CA ILE A 8 -45.70 -47.56 -8.00
C ILE A 8 -45.67 -46.13 -7.48
N CYS A 9 -46.72 -45.62 -6.86
CA CYS A 9 -46.71 -44.30 -6.22
C CYS A 9 -45.81 -44.25 -4.96
N LEU A 10 -45.72 -45.34 -4.20
CA LEU A 10 -44.81 -45.43 -3.03
C LEU A 10 -43.34 -45.52 -3.45
N LEU A 11 -43.05 -46.16 -4.61
CA LEU A 11 -41.68 -46.24 -5.16
C LEU A 11 -41.20 -44.94 -5.76
N ILE A 12 -42.13 -44.08 -6.25
CA ILE A 12 -41.78 -42.74 -6.78
C ILE A 12 -41.52 -41.75 -5.63
N MET A 13 -42.16 -41.92 -4.44
CA MET A 13 -41.87 -41.08 -3.28
C MET A 13 -40.53 -41.40 -2.59
N MET A 14 -39.90 -42.56 -2.86
CA MET A 14 -38.56 -42.85 -2.34
C MET A 14 -37.41 -42.36 -3.25
N LEU A 15 -37.70 -41.71 -4.39
CA LEU A 15 -36.71 -41.09 -5.29
C LEU A 15 -36.59 -39.57 -5.13
N VAL A 16 -37.27 -38.98 -4.14
CA VAL A 16 -36.89 -37.67 -3.62
C VAL A 16 -35.74 -37.90 -2.61
N GLY A 17 -34.69 -38.49 -3.10
CA GLY A 17 -33.39 -38.48 -2.44
C GLY A 17 -32.95 -37.04 -2.31
N CYS A 18 -32.59 -36.66 -1.10
CA CYS A 18 -31.81 -35.44 -0.83
C CYS A 18 -30.84 -35.19 -1.99
N SER A 19 -31.13 -34.16 -2.80
CA SER A 19 -30.06 -33.45 -3.41
C SER A 19 -29.28 -32.88 -2.23
N LYS A 20 -28.16 -33.49 -1.84
CA LYS A 20 -27.10 -32.72 -1.25
C LYS A 20 -26.91 -31.58 -2.26
N GLU A 21 -27.23 -30.36 -1.87
CA GLU A 21 -26.54 -29.23 -2.43
C GLU A 21 -25.08 -29.60 -2.28
N THR A 22 -24.47 -30.03 -3.38
CA THR A 22 -23.04 -29.93 -3.54
C THR A 22 -22.85 -28.44 -3.48
N ASP A 23 -22.37 -27.98 -2.34
CA ASP A 23 -21.65 -26.73 -2.24
C ASP A 23 -20.58 -26.85 -3.35
N ASP A 24 -20.86 -26.23 -4.50
CA ASP A 24 -19.88 -26.01 -5.55
C ASP A 24 -18.89 -24.99 -4.95
N GLY A 25 -18.17 -25.44 -3.93
CA GLY A 25 -17.13 -24.68 -3.27
C GLY A 25 -16.20 -24.17 -4.34
N VAL A 26 -16.15 -22.85 -4.50
CA VAL A 26 -15.28 -22.19 -5.46
C VAL A 26 -13.87 -22.73 -5.23
N LYS A 27 -13.39 -23.51 -6.19
CA LYS A 27 -12.12 -24.24 -6.04
C LYS A 27 -11.00 -23.21 -5.90
N THR A 28 -10.37 -23.17 -4.75
CA THR A 28 -9.18 -22.37 -4.52
C THR A 28 -8.09 -22.76 -5.50
N THR A 29 -7.62 -21.81 -6.28
CA THR A 29 -6.50 -21.96 -7.21
C THR A 29 -5.45 -20.90 -6.92
N VAL A 30 -4.30 -20.99 -7.56
CA VAL A 30 -3.20 -20.05 -7.40
C VAL A 30 -2.78 -19.54 -8.77
N ILE A 31 -2.70 -18.22 -8.91
CA ILE A 31 -2.06 -17.56 -10.04
C ILE A 31 -0.58 -17.46 -9.74
N SER A 32 0.25 -18.05 -10.59
CA SER A 32 1.69 -18.04 -10.43
C SER A 32 2.26 -16.65 -10.72
N LYS A 33 3.24 -16.26 -9.92
CA LYS A 33 4.00 -15.03 -10.09
C LYS A 33 4.74 -14.97 -11.43
N ALA A 34 4.91 -13.75 -11.94
CA ALA A 34 5.64 -13.50 -13.19
C ALA A 34 7.17 -13.57 -13.00
N ASP A 35 7.65 -13.22 -11.81
CA ASP A 35 9.07 -13.20 -11.45
C ASP A 35 9.29 -13.69 -10.01
N SER A 36 10.55 -13.93 -9.63
CA SER A 36 10.89 -14.49 -8.32
C SER A 36 10.70 -13.50 -7.15
N SER A 37 10.59 -12.20 -7.44
CA SER A 37 10.42 -11.15 -6.43
C SER A 37 8.97 -11.00 -5.99
N SER A 38 8.01 -11.49 -6.76
CA SER A 38 6.58 -11.41 -6.49
C SER A 38 6.07 -12.65 -5.75
N TYR A 39 4.84 -12.59 -5.23
CA TYR A 39 4.14 -13.75 -4.68
C TYR A 39 3.28 -14.43 -5.74
N ASP A 40 3.11 -15.74 -5.60
CA ASP A 40 1.94 -16.42 -6.14
C ASP A 40 0.69 -15.92 -5.38
N VAL A 41 -0.45 -15.81 -6.04
CA VAL A 41 -1.67 -15.23 -5.44
C VAL A 41 -2.80 -16.25 -5.42
N ILE A 42 -3.49 -16.38 -4.28
CA ILE A 42 -4.68 -17.20 -4.12
C ILE A 42 -5.88 -16.56 -4.79
N VAL A 43 -6.65 -17.34 -5.54
CA VAL A 43 -7.92 -16.93 -6.15
C VAL A 43 -9.03 -17.95 -5.86
N PRO A 44 -10.30 -17.55 -5.83
CA PRO A 44 -10.78 -16.20 -6.11
C PRO A 44 -10.37 -15.21 -5.01
N ILE A 45 -10.26 -13.95 -5.37
CA ILE A 45 -10.10 -12.86 -4.41
C ILE A 45 -11.39 -12.77 -3.58
N ASP A 46 -11.26 -12.67 -2.27
CA ASP A 46 -12.41 -12.55 -1.39
C ASP A 46 -13.09 -11.19 -1.58
N MET A 47 -14.39 -11.21 -1.77
CA MET A 47 -15.22 -10.02 -2.02
C MET A 47 -15.86 -9.55 -0.71
N ASN A 48 -15.04 -9.24 0.31
CA ASN A 48 -15.53 -8.71 1.57
C ASN A 48 -15.92 -7.22 1.47
N GLU A 49 -16.78 -6.75 2.38
CA GLU A 49 -17.28 -5.37 2.40
C GLU A 49 -16.19 -4.34 2.76
N SER A 50 -15.10 -4.75 3.42
CA SER A 50 -13.99 -3.88 3.77
C SER A 50 -13.31 -3.28 2.55
N ARG A 51 -13.30 -3.98 1.40
CA ARG A 51 -12.68 -3.52 0.15
C ARG A 51 -13.29 -2.22 -0.36
N GLU A 52 -14.61 -2.12 -0.35
CA GLU A 52 -15.30 -0.88 -0.76
C GLU A 52 -14.99 0.27 0.21
N TYR A 53 -14.87 -0.05 1.51
CA TYR A 53 -14.48 0.95 2.50
C TYR A 53 -13.07 1.46 2.25
N HIS A 54 -12.10 0.57 2.04
CA HIS A 54 -10.71 0.93 1.76
C HIS A 54 -10.59 1.82 0.52
N GLU A 55 -11.26 1.47 -0.59
CA GLU A 55 -11.28 2.26 -1.81
C GLU A 55 -11.81 3.69 -1.58
N GLN A 56 -12.87 3.84 -0.80
CA GLN A 56 -13.52 5.14 -0.55
C GLN A 56 -12.77 6.03 0.44
N HIS A 57 -11.96 5.46 1.33
CA HIS A 57 -11.37 6.16 2.47
C HIS A 57 -9.85 6.33 2.39
N GLN A 58 -9.20 5.69 1.43
CA GLN A 58 -7.83 6.02 1.08
C GLN A 58 -7.84 7.26 0.19
N ASN A 59 -7.19 8.31 0.66
CA ASN A 59 -7.36 9.68 0.15
C ASN A 59 -6.83 9.91 -1.27
N SER A 60 -6.07 8.97 -1.83
CA SER A 60 -5.51 9.07 -3.17
C SER A 60 -5.19 7.68 -3.72
N ASP A 61 -5.17 7.55 -5.05
CA ASP A 61 -4.71 6.35 -5.73
C ASP A 61 -3.24 6.05 -5.40
N GLU A 62 -2.46 7.09 -5.12
CA GLU A 62 -1.05 6.98 -4.73
C GLU A 62 -0.89 6.32 -3.38
N ASP A 63 -1.67 6.72 -2.36
CA ASP A 63 -1.64 6.08 -1.03
C ASP A 63 -2.07 4.62 -1.12
N PHE A 64 -3.13 4.32 -1.88
CA PHE A 64 -3.61 2.95 -2.05
C PHE A 64 -2.53 2.01 -2.60
N LYS A 65 -1.93 2.41 -3.73
CA LYS A 65 -0.89 1.63 -4.40
C LYS A 65 0.37 1.53 -3.54
N ASN A 66 0.80 2.66 -3.00
CA ASN A 66 2.02 2.73 -2.21
C ASN A 66 1.92 1.92 -0.92
N LEU A 67 0.85 2.07 -0.14
CA LEU A 67 0.64 1.29 1.08
C LEU A 67 0.64 -0.22 0.81
N GLY A 68 -0.15 -0.67 -0.16
CA GLY A 68 -0.26 -2.08 -0.51
C GLY A 68 1.07 -2.68 -0.95
N ASN A 69 1.80 -1.97 -1.81
CA ASN A 69 3.11 -2.38 -2.28
C ASN A 69 4.14 -2.37 -1.14
N ARG A 70 4.23 -1.32 -0.35
CA ARG A 70 5.19 -1.22 0.76
C ARG A 70 4.92 -2.26 1.85
N LEU A 71 3.65 -2.53 2.17
CA LEU A 71 3.28 -3.59 3.11
C LEU A 71 3.76 -4.95 2.60
N MET A 72 3.54 -5.25 1.31
CA MET A 72 4.01 -6.47 0.68
C MET A 72 5.54 -6.55 0.69
N GLU A 73 6.26 -5.49 0.34
CA GLU A 73 7.74 -5.47 0.33
C GLU A 73 8.32 -5.75 1.73
N LEU A 74 7.82 -5.07 2.77
CA LEU A 74 8.24 -5.31 4.14
C LEU A 74 7.90 -6.73 4.63
N SER A 75 6.85 -7.32 4.10
CA SER A 75 6.40 -8.66 4.44
C SER A 75 7.33 -9.76 3.92
N LYS A 76 8.07 -9.51 2.83
CA LYS A 76 9.01 -10.49 2.23
C LYS A 76 10.13 -10.91 3.18
N GLU A 77 10.50 -10.04 4.12
CA GLU A 77 11.49 -10.36 5.16
C GLU A 77 11.02 -11.52 6.07
N TYR A 78 9.73 -11.60 6.34
CA TYR A 78 9.12 -12.55 7.28
C TYR A 78 8.38 -13.69 6.58
N PHE A 79 7.83 -13.42 5.41
CA PHE A 79 7.04 -14.35 4.59
C PHE A 79 7.67 -14.46 3.19
N PRO A 80 8.80 -15.18 3.02
CA PRO A 80 9.51 -15.24 1.74
C PRO A 80 8.63 -15.72 0.59
N THR A 81 8.75 -15.08 -0.58
CA THR A 81 7.99 -15.40 -1.81
C THR A 81 8.22 -16.81 -2.35
N SER A 82 9.27 -17.49 -1.90
CA SER A 82 9.57 -18.89 -2.23
C SER A 82 8.76 -19.91 -1.43
N SER A 83 8.15 -19.49 -0.32
CA SER A 83 7.54 -20.40 0.67
C SER A 83 6.09 -20.03 1.01
N TYR A 84 5.66 -18.85 0.63
CA TYR A 84 4.31 -18.37 0.91
C TYR A 84 3.60 -17.93 -0.37
N VAL A 85 2.30 -18.07 -0.33
CA VAL A 85 1.35 -17.56 -1.32
C VAL A 85 0.56 -16.43 -0.67
N MET A 86 0.38 -15.32 -1.37
CA MET A 86 -0.35 -14.15 -0.87
C MET A 86 -1.84 -14.29 -1.17
N GLY A 87 -2.69 -13.80 -0.29
CA GLY A 87 -4.12 -13.70 -0.49
C GLY A 87 -4.68 -12.42 0.11
N GLU A 88 -5.95 -12.15 -0.21
CA GLU A 88 -6.72 -11.06 0.40
C GLU A 88 -6.87 -11.31 1.90
N GLY A 89 -6.84 -10.24 2.70
CA GLY A 89 -7.07 -10.31 4.13
C GLY A 89 -8.50 -10.74 4.47
N LYS A 90 -8.64 -11.65 5.44
CA LYS A 90 -9.93 -12.25 5.82
C LYS A 90 -10.20 -12.26 7.31
N VAL A 91 -9.17 -12.01 8.12
CA VAL A 91 -9.26 -12.10 9.58
C VAL A 91 -9.99 -10.89 10.17
N ILE A 92 -9.72 -9.70 9.61
CA ILE A 92 -10.39 -8.45 10.00
C ILE A 92 -11.65 -8.31 9.13
N THR A 93 -12.80 -8.63 9.69
CA THR A 93 -14.09 -8.44 8.99
C THR A 93 -14.45 -6.95 8.90
N TYR A 94 -15.44 -6.61 8.07
CA TYR A 94 -15.95 -5.23 7.99
C TYR A 94 -16.45 -4.72 9.34
N ASP A 95 -17.17 -5.54 10.10
CA ASP A 95 -17.64 -5.17 11.44
C ASP A 95 -16.47 -4.91 12.40
N ASP A 96 -15.43 -5.72 12.34
CA ASP A 96 -14.21 -5.51 13.11
C ASP A 96 -13.54 -4.18 12.74
N LEU A 97 -13.37 -3.92 11.44
CA LEU A 97 -12.81 -2.68 10.92
C LEU A 97 -13.59 -1.47 11.44
N MET A 98 -14.91 -1.52 11.35
CA MET A 98 -15.79 -0.43 11.83
C MET A 98 -15.68 -0.20 13.34
N LEU A 99 -15.32 -1.19 14.13
CA LEU A 99 -15.05 -1.02 15.56
C LEU A 99 -13.63 -0.50 15.81
N LEU A 100 -12.64 -1.02 15.07
CA LEU A 100 -11.22 -0.65 15.22
C LEU A 100 -10.99 0.84 14.90
N ILE A 101 -11.58 1.37 13.84
CA ILE A 101 -11.39 2.78 13.45
C ILE A 101 -12.23 3.78 14.26
N LYS A 102 -13.13 3.30 15.11
CA LYS A 102 -13.86 4.15 16.07
C LYS A 102 -13.01 4.50 17.28
N ARG A 103 -13.57 5.39 18.09
CA ARG A 103 -12.98 5.78 19.37
C ARG A 103 -13.06 4.65 20.39
N GLU A 104 -12.02 4.56 21.21
CA GLU A 104 -12.08 3.75 22.41
C GLU A 104 -13.16 4.29 23.35
N SER A 105 -13.87 3.39 24.02
CA SER A 105 -14.88 3.69 25.03
C SER A 105 -15.21 2.42 25.83
N GLU A 106 -15.97 2.54 26.91
CA GLU A 106 -16.48 1.37 27.66
C GLU A 106 -17.32 0.40 26.80
N ALA A 107 -17.96 0.92 25.73
CA ALA A 107 -18.75 0.11 24.78
C ALA A 107 -17.93 -0.39 23.59
N ASN A 108 -16.71 0.09 23.39
CA ASN A 108 -15.81 -0.28 22.31
C ASN A 108 -14.35 -0.26 22.78
N GLU A 109 -13.96 -1.28 23.52
CA GLU A 109 -12.61 -1.39 24.06
C GLU A 109 -11.52 -1.60 23.01
N ILE A 110 -11.88 -2.06 21.79
CA ILE A 110 -10.92 -2.34 20.70
C ILE A 110 -10.65 -1.11 19.83
N GLY A 111 -11.41 -0.02 19.99
CA GLY A 111 -11.23 1.20 19.20
C GLY A 111 -9.80 1.73 19.26
N LEU A 112 -9.22 2.08 18.10
CA LEU A 112 -7.83 2.54 17.98
C LEU A 112 -7.70 4.06 18.05
N ASN A 113 -8.81 4.80 18.12
CA ASN A 113 -8.78 6.25 18.29
C ASN A 113 -9.05 6.63 19.74
N PRO A 114 -8.48 7.77 20.21
CA PRO A 114 -8.62 8.20 21.60
C PRO A 114 -10.06 8.37 22.06
N ASN A 115 -10.28 8.27 23.35
CA ASN A 115 -11.57 8.57 23.98
C ASN A 115 -12.02 10.00 23.65
N ARG A 116 -13.31 10.26 23.80
CA ARG A 116 -13.84 11.64 23.72
C ARG A 116 -13.20 12.51 24.80
N ASN A 117 -12.93 13.76 24.42
CA ASN A 117 -12.26 14.78 25.26
C ASN A 117 -10.80 14.47 25.62
N GLU A 118 -10.24 13.43 25.05
CA GLU A 118 -8.79 13.21 25.13
C GLU A 118 -8.07 14.25 24.29
N GLU A 119 -6.96 14.75 24.82
CA GLU A 119 -6.14 15.77 24.19
C GLU A 119 -4.76 15.18 23.88
N ILE A 120 -4.22 15.47 22.73
CA ILE A 120 -2.84 15.16 22.39
C ILE A 120 -2.06 16.45 22.10
N PRO A 121 -0.72 16.47 22.34
CA PRO A 121 0.11 17.60 21.94
C PRO A 121 0.13 17.74 20.43
N SER A 122 0.09 18.99 19.93
CA SER A 122 0.20 19.24 18.48
C SER A 122 1.65 19.27 17.98
N GLY A 123 2.63 19.19 18.91
CA GLY A 123 4.03 19.44 18.59
C GLY A 123 4.41 20.92 18.60
N SER A 124 3.45 21.83 18.73
CA SER A 124 3.68 23.27 18.89
C SER A 124 3.40 23.69 20.33
N ASP A 125 4.16 24.66 20.84
CA ASP A 125 4.02 25.14 22.22
C ASP A 125 2.59 25.60 22.52
N ASN A 126 2.01 25.01 23.57
CA ASN A 126 0.70 25.32 24.11
C ASN A 126 -0.52 25.05 23.21
N VAL A 127 -0.37 24.33 22.12
CA VAL A 127 -1.50 23.92 21.27
C VAL A 127 -1.78 22.44 21.49
N LYS A 128 -3.03 22.12 21.81
CA LYS A 128 -3.51 20.76 21.97
C LYS A 128 -4.58 20.46 20.92
N ILE A 129 -4.61 19.23 20.49
CA ILE A 129 -5.65 18.72 19.61
C ILE A 129 -6.65 18.00 20.48
N VAL A 130 -7.89 18.44 20.44
CA VAL A 130 -9.00 17.85 21.19
C VAL A 130 -9.76 16.90 20.28
N ASN A 131 -10.08 15.73 20.80
CA ASN A 131 -10.80 14.68 20.03
C ASN A 131 -10.09 14.28 18.73
N PRO A 132 -8.77 13.96 18.73
CA PRO A 132 -8.08 13.56 17.51
C PRO A 132 -8.67 12.28 16.92
N ILE A 133 -8.59 12.15 15.59
CA ILE A 133 -8.81 10.89 14.86
C ILE A 133 -7.52 10.57 14.15
N LEU A 134 -6.77 9.62 14.67
CA LEU A 134 -5.42 9.30 14.21
C LEU A 134 -5.35 8.06 13.35
N VAL A 135 -6.26 7.10 13.55
CA VAL A 135 -6.36 5.87 12.75
C VAL A 135 -7.63 5.97 11.92
N SER A 136 -7.47 5.99 10.61
CA SER A 136 -8.57 6.09 9.65
C SER A 136 -8.88 4.78 8.93
N ASP A 137 -7.91 3.83 8.90
CA ASP A 137 -8.09 2.53 8.28
C ASP A 137 -7.13 1.48 8.87
N VAL A 138 -7.41 0.19 8.60
CA VAL A 138 -6.56 -0.96 8.95
C VAL A 138 -6.58 -1.94 7.78
N ILE A 139 -5.45 -2.09 7.11
CA ILE A 139 -5.32 -2.86 5.86
C ILE A 139 -4.61 -4.18 6.14
N GLU A 140 -5.18 -5.27 5.69
CA GLU A 140 -4.67 -6.64 5.91
C GLU A 140 -4.21 -7.29 4.61
N GLN A 141 -3.11 -8.06 4.68
CA GLN A 141 -2.62 -8.96 3.64
C GLN A 141 -2.29 -10.31 4.27
N ASP A 142 -2.80 -11.40 3.70
CA ASP A 142 -2.67 -12.75 4.23
C ASP A 142 -1.62 -13.58 3.50
N TYR A 143 -0.90 -14.43 4.25
CA TYR A 143 0.16 -15.28 3.74
C TYR A 143 -0.09 -16.74 4.08
N TYR A 144 -0.21 -17.57 3.04
CA TYR A 144 -0.61 -18.96 3.14
C TYR A 144 0.54 -19.90 2.83
N LYS A 145 0.53 -21.07 3.46
CA LYS A 145 1.39 -22.21 3.11
C LYS A 145 0.55 -23.37 2.63
N LYS A 146 1.12 -24.17 1.72
CA LYS A 146 0.50 -25.42 1.29
C LYS A 146 0.81 -26.54 2.27
N VAL A 147 -0.21 -27.10 2.92
CA VAL A 147 -0.12 -28.21 3.87
C VAL A 147 -1.09 -29.29 3.42
N ASP A 148 -0.61 -30.51 3.19
CA ASP A 148 -1.40 -31.66 2.75
C ASP A 148 -2.29 -31.40 1.50
N GLY A 149 -1.84 -30.49 0.63
CA GLY A 149 -2.53 -30.15 -0.60
C GLY A 149 -3.44 -28.90 -0.51
N GLU A 150 -3.75 -28.43 0.69
CA GLU A 150 -4.57 -27.27 0.98
C GLU A 150 -3.74 -26.05 1.37
N TYR A 151 -4.28 -24.83 1.13
CA TYR A 151 -3.65 -23.59 1.54
C TYR A 151 -4.18 -23.17 2.91
N VAL A 152 -3.28 -23.11 3.89
CA VAL A 152 -3.58 -22.75 5.28
C VAL A 152 -2.93 -21.42 5.60
N LEU A 153 -3.69 -20.51 6.25
CA LEU A 153 -3.16 -19.23 6.74
C LEU A 153 -1.99 -19.48 7.68
N ALA A 154 -0.83 -18.90 7.38
CA ALA A 154 0.42 -19.14 8.07
C ALA A 154 1.18 -17.88 8.47
N GLY A 155 0.62 -16.71 8.16
CA GLY A 155 1.08 -15.39 8.53
C GLY A 155 0.16 -14.32 8.02
N MET A 156 0.23 -13.13 8.59
CA MET A 156 -0.50 -11.96 8.13
C MET A 156 0.31 -10.69 8.33
N SER A 157 0.06 -9.70 7.49
CA SER A 157 0.59 -8.35 7.64
C SER A 157 -0.56 -7.36 7.72
N VAL A 158 -0.43 -6.40 8.62
CA VAL A 158 -1.47 -5.39 8.85
C VAL A 158 -0.83 -4.01 8.90
N ALA A 159 -1.33 -3.08 8.08
CA ALA A 159 -0.96 -1.68 8.14
C ALA A 159 -2.00 -0.89 8.94
N VAL A 160 -1.56 -0.16 9.95
CA VAL A 160 -2.35 0.87 10.63
C VAL A 160 -2.21 2.15 9.82
N PHE A 161 -3.28 2.56 9.14
CA PHE A 161 -3.31 3.75 8.29
C PHE A 161 -3.65 4.97 9.13
N MET A 162 -2.69 5.90 9.28
CA MET A 162 -2.75 7.00 10.23
C MET A 162 -2.82 8.36 9.56
N ASP A 163 -3.67 9.23 10.12
CA ASP A 163 -3.87 10.61 9.67
C ASP A 163 -3.09 11.60 10.55
N PRO A 164 -2.00 12.22 10.04
CA PRO A 164 -1.26 13.24 10.77
C PRO A 164 -1.95 14.62 10.74
N PHE A 165 -2.93 14.82 9.85
CA PHE A 165 -3.58 16.12 9.63
C PHE A 165 -4.76 16.28 10.57
N GLN A 166 -4.58 17.10 11.60
CA GLN A 166 -5.56 17.27 12.68
C GLN A 166 -6.06 18.71 12.76
N ILE A 167 -7.23 18.89 13.35
CA ILE A 167 -7.79 20.20 13.60
C ILE A 167 -7.41 20.65 15.02
N ALA A 168 -6.65 21.73 15.11
CA ALA A 168 -6.31 22.36 16.36
C ALA A 168 -7.14 23.66 16.56
N SER A 169 -7.34 24.03 17.83
CA SER A 169 -8.07 25.25 18.19
C SER A 169 -7.27 26.10 19.15
N THR A 170 -7.21 27.41 18.89
CA THR A 170 -6.65 28.39 19.81
C THR A 170 -7.68 29.50 20.00
N GLY A 171 -8.33 29.54 21.14
CA GLY A 171 -9.47 30.43 21.39
C GLY A 171 -10.62 30.14 20.44
N SER A 172 -11.01 31.11 19.61
CA SER A 172 -12.09 30.98 18.61
C SER A 172 -11.61 30.58 17.21
N THR A 173 -10.30 30.41 17.02
CA THR A 173 -9.70 30.09 15.70
C THR A 173 -9.38 28.61 15.63
N THR A 174 -9.83 27.97 14.54
CA THR A 174 -9.46 26.58 14.17
C THR A 174 -8.56 26.60 12.96
N TYR A 175 -7.58 25.70 12.94
CA TYR A 175 -6.67 25.52 11.82
C TYR A 175 -6.21 24.07 11.73
N THR A 176 -5.81 23.65 10.53
CA THR A 176 -5.20 22.33 10.34
C THR A 176 -3.75 22.38 10.79
N THR A 177 -3.32 21.37 11.55
CA THR A 177 -1.94 21.16 11.96
C THR A 177 -1.51 19.76 11.58
N THR A 178 -0.22 19.58 11.29
CA THR A 178 0.37 18.27 10.99
C THR A 178 1.12 17.79 12.22
N LEU A 179 0.78 16.61 12.70
CA LEU A 179 1.50 15.95 13.78
C LEU A 179 2.88 15.48 13.33
N SER A 180 3.86 15.57 14.23
CA SER A 180 5.20 15.07 13.96
C SER A 180 5.25 13.54 13.93
N ASP A 181 6.25 13.00 13.23
CA ASP A 181 6.51 11.56 13.17
C ASP A 181 6.74 10.95 14.55
N ASP A 182 7.30 11.70 15.51
CA ASP A 182 7.51 11.21 16.87
C ASP A 182 6.18 10.94 17.57
N ILE A 183 5.23 11.87 17.46
CA ILE A 183 3.88 11.72 18.01
C ILE A 183 3.15 10.57 17.32
N MET A 184 3.21 10.51 15.99
CA MET A 184 2.56 9.46 15.22
C MET A 184 3.15 8.07 15.52
N PHE A 185 4.48 7.97 15.68
CA PHE A 185 5.15 6.72 16.00
C PHE A 185 4.82 6.21 17.41
N GLU A 186 4.83 7.08 18.40
CA GLU A 186 4.50 6.72 19.78
C GLU A 186 3.03 6.25 19.88
N TYR A 187 2.12 7.04 19.31
CA TYR A 187 0.71 6.69 19.31
C TYR A 187 0.45 5.41 18.50
N GLY A 188 0.93 5.35 17.27
CA GLY A 188 0.75 4.21 16.38
C GLY A 188 1.32 2.92 16.96
N SER A 189 2.49 2.96 17.59
CA SER A 189 3.08 1.79 18.26
C SER A 189 2.21 1.27 19.41
N THR A 190 1.55 2.16 20.14
CA THR A 190 0.62 1.79 21.20
C THR A 190 -0.65 1.15 20.63
N MET A 191 -1.22 1.74 19.58
CA MET A 191 -2.42 1.22 18.91
C MET A 191 -2.16 -0.10 18.20
N ALA A 192 -1.01 -0.27 17.57
CA ALA A 192 -0.62 -1.52 16.94
C ALA A 192 -0.51 -2.69 17.95
N ARG A 193 -0.01 -2.42 19.16
CA ARG A 193 -0.01 -3.44 20.24
C ARG A 193 -1.43 -3.77 20.72
N LYS A 194 -2.33 -2.79 20.72
CA LYS A 194 -3.75 -3.01 21.02
C LYS A 194 -4.42 -3.85 19.95
N LEU A 195 -4.16 -3.53 18.67
CA LEU A 195 -4.60 -4.30 17.52
C LEU A 195 -4.10 -5.74 17.57
N GLU A 196 -2.82 -5.96 17.85
CA GLU A 196 -2.26 -7.31 17.98
C GLU A 196 -2.99 -8.12 19.04
N ARG A 197 -3.21 -7.57 20.23
CA ARG A 197 -3.96 -8.26 21.30
C ARG A 197 -5.38 -8.63 20.85
N TYR A 198 -6.04 -7.74 20.10
CA TYR A 198 -7.35 -8.04 19.53
C TYR A 198 -7.27 -9.18 18.50
N LEU A 199 -6.33 -9.14 17.57
CA LEU A 199 -6.14 -10.20 16.57
C LEU A 199 -5.86 -11.56 17.23
N ARG A 200 -5.17 -11.60 18.38
CA ARG A 200 -4.94 -12.84 19.13
C ARG A 200 -6.22 -13.44 19.75
N THR A 201 -7.32 -12.71 19.80
CA THR A 201 -8.63 -13.27 20.23
C THR A 201 -9.32 -14.07 19.15
N LYS A 202 -8.92 -13.92 17.88
CA LYS A 202 -9.49 -14.62 16.73
C LYS A 202 -8.78 -15.95 16.50
N ASP A 203 -9.54 -17.01 16.23
CA ASP A 203 -8.99 -18.37 16.10
C ASP A 203 -8.01 -18.49 14.93
N GLU A 204 -8.24 -17.77 13.82
CA GLU A 204 -7.44 -17.75 12.60
C GLU A 204 -6.03 -17.18 12.84
N SER A 205 -5.93 -16.08 13.61
CA SER A 205 -4.67 -15.36 13.82
C SER A 205 -4.00 -15.60 15.17
N LYS A 206 -4.62 -16.38 16.03
CA LYS A 206 -4.19 -16.59 17.41
C LYS A 206 -2.75 -17.08 17.57
N ARG A 207 -2.25 -17.87 16.61
CA ARG A 207 -0.95 -18.55 16.69
C ARG A 207 -0.01 -18.30 15.52
N ILE A 208 -0.45 -17.55 14.52
CA ILE A 208 0.36 -17.24 13.35
C ILE A 208 1.21 -16.00 13.60
N PRO A 209 2.36 -15.85 12.92
CA PRO A 209 3.12 -14.60 12.93
C PRO A 209 2.31 -13.44 12.35
N ILE A 210 2.45 -12.25 12.96
CA ILE A 210 1.80 -11.02 12.51
C ILE A 210 2.84 -9.92 12.36
N LEU A 211 2.97 -9.36 11.16
CA LEU A 211 3.69 -8.12 10.94
C LEU A 211 2.69 -6.96 11.07
N ILE A 212 2.97 -5.98 11.91
CA ILE A 212 2.18 -4.75 11.96
C ILE A 212 3.06 -3.58 11.57
N THR A 213 2.59 -2.78 10.61
CA THR A 213 3.25 -1.57 10.13
C THR A 213 2.44 -0.33 10.47
N LEU A 214 3.12 0.80 10.56
CA LEU A 214 2.54 2.11 10.76
C LEU A 214 2.70 2.89 9.47
N TYR A 215 1.61 3.23 8.79
CA TYR A 215 1.62 4.03 7.59
C TYR A 215 1.03 5.42 7.87
N VAL A 216 1.78 6.46 7.55
CA VAL A 216 1.32 7.85 7.64
C VAL A 216 0.87 8.28 6.26
N LYS A 217 -0.40 8.69 6.13
CA LYS A 217 -0.99 9.07 4.85
C LYS A 217 -0.37 10.35 4.29
N GLY A 218 -0.38 10.45 2.97
CA GLY A 218 0.01 11.66 2.24
C GLY A 218 -0.98 12.81 2.45
N GLU A 219 -0.54 14.02 2.14
CA GLU A 219 -1.39 15.21 2.18
C GLU A 219 -2.41 15.19 1.04
N ILE A 220 -3.67 15.54 1.33
CA ILE A 220 -4.74 15.59 0.33
C ILE A 220 -4.38 16.59 -0.77
N GLY A 221 -4.40 16.13 -2.02
CA GLY A 221 -4.04 16.92 -3.20
C GLY A 221 -2.53 17.04 -3.44
N SER A 222 -1.70 16.37 -2.65
CA SER A 222 -0.28 16.18 -2.94
C SER A 222 -0.08 15.11 -4.03
N TYR A 223 0.98 15.27 -4.80
CA TYR A 223 1.46 14.21 -5.70
C TYR A 223 2.37 13.19 -4.99
N LEU A 224 2.68 13.41 -3.72
CA LEU A 224 3.47 12.50 -2.92
C LEU A 224 2.56 11.60 -2.10
N PRO A 225 2.78 10.28 -2.14
CA PRO A 225 2.08 9.34 -1.26
C PRO A 225 2.54 9.51 0.18
N GLY A 226 1.86 8.79 1.08
CA GLY A 226 2.34 8.58 2.43
C GLY A 226 3.55 7.65 2.50
N TYR A 227 3.94 7.26 3.71
CA TYR A 227 5.14 6.47 3.94
C TYR A 227 5.00 5.55 5.16
N MET A 228 5.82 4.48 5.19
CA MET A 228 5.93 3.61 6.34
C MET A 228 6.80 4.25 7.42
N LEU A 229 6.23 4.44 8.59
CA LEU A 229 6.88 5.08 9.75
C LEU A 229 7.53 4.08 10.69
N GLY A 230 7.00 2.85 10.74
CA GLY A 230 7.53 1.82 11.62
C GLY A 230 6.91 0.45 11.40
N LYS A 231 7.57 -0.58 11.93
CA LYS A 231 7.11 -1.97 11.86
C LYS A 231 7.41 -2.73 13.14
N ALA A 232 6.64 -3.78 13.40
CA ALA A 232 6.94 -4.75 14.46
C ALA A 232 6.41 -6.14 14.05
N TYR A 233 7.24 -7.17 14.27
CA TYR A 233 6.91 -8.55 13.94
C TYR A 233 6.61 -9.36 15.20
N PHE A 234 5.36 -9.77 15.35
CA PHE A 234 4.84 -10.48 16.52
C PHE A 234 4.80 -11.98 16.26
N VAL A 235 5.57 -12.74 17.02
CA VAL A 235 5.58 -14.21 17.02
C VAL A 235 5.24 -14.71 18.42
N ASP A 236 6.24 -14.88 19.29
CA ASP A 236 6.06 -15.42 20.65
C ASP A 236 6.17 -14.35 21.73
N ARG A 237 6.63 -13.14 21.40
CA ARG A 237 6.87 -12.03 22.32
C ARG A 237 6.39 -10.72 21.71
N SER A 238 6.11 -9.76 22.59
CA SER A 238 5.83 -8.39 22.15
C SER A 238 7.15 -7.68 21.79
N PRO A 239 7.44 -7.47 20.50
CA PRO A 239 8.69 -6.83 20.08
C PRO A 239 8.69 -5.33 20.39
N SER A 240 9.86 -4.69 20.31
CA SER A 240 9.93 -3.24 20.11
C SER A 240 9.58 -2.88 18.67
N PHE A 241 8.93 -1.72 18.48
CA PHE A 241 8.76 -1.19 17.14
C PHE A 241 10.09 -0.68 16.61
N GLU A 242 10.39 -1.05 15.38
CA GLU A 242 11.48 -0.50 14.58
C GLU A 242 10.96 0.72 13.83
N ARG A 243 11.67 1.85 13.93
CA ARG A 243 11.35 3.05 13.14
C ARG A 243 11.91 2.88 11.73
N LEU A 244 11.10 3.19 10.73
CA LEU A 244 11.49 3.27 9.33
C LEU A 244 11.73 4.74 8.96
N ASN A 245 12.74 4.99 8.14
CA ASN A 245 13.10 6.32 7.67
C ASN A 245 12.80 6.42 6.16
N GLU A 246 11.53 6.35 5.81
CA GLU A 246 11.06 6.51 4.45
C GLU A 246 10.68 7.96 4.19
N THR A 247 10.98 8.46 3.00
CA THR A 247 10.64 9.82 2.58
C THR A 247 10.45 9.88 1.09
N TRP A 248 9.44 10.63 0.65
CA TRP A 248 9.21 10.98 -0.73
C TRP A 248 9.57 12.44 -0.98
N ALA A 249 10.14 12.75 -2.12
CA ALA A 249 10.45 14.13 -2.49
C ALA A 249 10.21 14.40 -3.97
N LEU A 250 9.65 15.56 -4.27
CA LEU A 250 9.54 16.06 -5.63
C LEU A 250 10.92 16.55 -6.12
N LEU A 251 11.25 16.27 -7.37
CA LEU A 251 12.41 16.79 -8.06
C LEU A 251 11.98 17.72 -9.24
N PRO A 252 12.48 18.95 -9.30
CA PRO A 252 13.39 19.56 -8.33
C PRO A 252 12.66 20.15 -7.11
N SER A 253 13.22 19.98 -5.93
CA SER A 253 12.77 20.66 -4.70
C SER A 253 13.95 20.84 -3.72
N SER A 254 13.78 21.74 -2.75
CA SER A 254 14.76 21.89 -1.67
C SER A 254 14.83 20.65 -0.78
N THR A 255 13.74 19.93 -0.60
CA THR A 255 13.70 18.66 0.13
C THR A 255 14.60 17.62 -0.54
N ALA A 256 14.42 17.36 -1.84
CA ALA A 256 15.28 16.43 -2.57
C ALA A 256 16.74 16.87 -2.59
N GLN A 257 17.02 18.17 -2.72
CA GLN A 257 18.36 18.71 -2.68
C GLN A 257 19.08 18.48 -1.33
N ASN A 258 18.33 18.59 -0.23
CA ASN A 258 18.86 18.36 1.12
C ASN A 258 19.04 16.88 1.44
N LEU A 259 18.19 16.01 0.88
CA LEU A 259 18.28 14.56 1.07
C LEU A 259 19.48 13.99 0.31
N ASP A 260 19.64 14.33 -0.97
CA ASP A 260 20.64 13.76 -1.86
C ASP A 260 21.05 14.76 -2.95
N LEU A 261 22.05 15.57 -2.65
CA LEU A 261 22.53 16.61 -3.57
C LEU A 261 23.09 16.04 -4.87
N GLU A 262 23.70 14.86 -4.83
CA GLU A 262 24.32 14.25 -6.03
C GLU A 262 23.24 13.84 -7.04
N ASN A 263 22.28 13.05 -6.62
CA ASN A 263 21.17 12.61 -7.48
C ASN A 263 20.23 13.76 -7.85
N TYR A 264 20.05 14.75 -6.98
CA TYR A 264 19.37 16.01 -7.33
C TYR A 264 20.06 16.72 -8.51
N ASN A 265 21.40 16.86 -8.50
CA ASN A 265 22.13 17.49 -9.57
C ASN A 265 22.08 16.67 -10.88
N GLN A 266 22.11 15.34 -10.79
CA GLN A 266 21.96 14.46 -11.95
C GLN A 266 20.58 14.63 -12.60
N PHE A 267 19.51 14.66 -11.78
CA PHE A 267 18.16 14.96 -12.27
C PHE A 267 18.06 16.37 -12.89
N ALA A 268 18.65 17.39 -12.27
CA ALA A 268 18.64 18.75 -12.79
C ALA A 268 19.35 18.85 -14.16
N ASN A 269 20.46 18.15 -14.32
CA ASN A 269 21.19 18.06 -15.61
C ASN A 269 20.36 17.31 -16.66
N PHE A 270 19.74 16.18 -16.30
CA PHE A 270 18.82 15.43 -17.17
C PHE A 270 17.66 16.32 -17.64
N LYS A 271 16.98 16.99 -16.70
CA LYS A 271 15.88 17.91 -17.00
C LYS A 271 16.31 19.02 -17.93
N SER A 272 17.45 19.67 -17.66
CA SER A 272 17.99 20.76 -18.49
C SER A 272 18.32 20.30 -19.90
N ALA A 273 18.98 19.15 -20.05
CA ALA A 273 19.35 18.59 -21.35
C ALA A 273 18.10 18.25 -22.19
N LEU A 274 17.14 17.57 -21.58
CA LEU A 274 15.90 17.17 -22.28
C LEU A 274 15.06 18.41 -22.64
N SER A 275 14.89 19.38 -21.74
CA SER A 275 14.17 20.63 -22.00
C SER A 275 14.83 21.48 -23.09
N THR A 276 16.17 21.45 -23.20
CA THR A 276 16.87 22.18 -24.27
C THR A 276 16.70 21.49 -25.62
N PHE A 277 16.57 20.18 -25.62
CA PHE A 277 16.37 19.38 -26.84
C PHE A 277 14.95 19.50 -27.39
N ILE A 278 13.94 19.59 -26.52
CA ILE A 278 12.55 19.77 -26.89
C ILE A 278 12.30 21.27 -27.14
N VAL A 279 11.98 21.62 -28.37
CA VAL A 279 11.81 23.04 -28.77
C VAL A 279 10.54 23.68 -28.23
N ASP A 280 9.50 22.88 -28.00
CA ASP A 280 8.20 23.31 -27.47
C ASP A 280 8.16 23.23 -25.93
N ASP A 281 7.08 23.71 -25.33
CA ASP A 281 6.87 23.63 -23.88
C ASP A 281 6.84 22.19 -23.40
N VAL A 282 7.66 21.90 -22.39
CA VAL A 282 7.75 20.59 -21.76
C VAL A 282 7.73 20.70 -20.24
N GLY A 283 6.90 19.88 -19.60
CA GLY A 283 6.87 19.69 -18.15
C GLY A 283 7.71 18.46 -17.78
N ILE A 284 8.71 18.61 -16.90
CA ILE A 284 9.52 17.50 -16.40
C ILE A 284 9.56 17.58 -14.87
N VAL A 285 9.03 16.55 -14.22
CA VAL A 285 8.97 16.43 -12.76
C VAL A 285 9.40 15.03 -12.38
N GLY A 286 10.18 14.90 -11.31
CA GLY A 286 10.54 13.62 -10.72
C GLY A 286 9.88 13.44 -9.35
N ILE A 287 9.62 12.20 -8.97
CA ILE A 287 9.25 11.77 -7.61
C ILE A 287 10.30 10.76 -7.18
N GLY A 288 11.07 11.08 -6.15
CA GLY A 288 12.10 10.21 -5.57
C GLY A 288 11.60 9.56 -4.29
N TYR A 289 11.78 8.25 -4.17
CA TYR A 289 11.59 7.48 -2.95
C TYR A 289 12.94 7.24 -2.27
N TYR A 290 13.03 7.57 -1.00
CA TYR A 290 14.26 7.48 -0.21
C TYR A 290 14.05 6.61 1.03
N GLU A 291 14.99 5.69 1.27
CA GLU A 291 15.13 4.98 2.54
C GLU A 291 16.44 5.39 3.20
N ASN A 292 16.40 5.82 4.46
CA ASN A 292 17.56 6.30 5.20
C ASN A 292 18.37 7.38 4.43
N GLN A 293 17.67 8.29 3.75
CA GLN A 293 18.23 9.36 2.90
C GLN A 293 18.95 8.85 1.63
N VAL A 294 18.81 7.58 1.28
CA VAL A 294 19.35 7.00 0.04
C VAL A 294 18.22 6.81 -0.95
N LEU A 295 18.38 7.35 -2.15
CA LEU A 295 17.41 7.20 -3.24
C LEU A 295 17.31 5.73 -3.65
N GLN A 296 16.10 5.19 -3.65
CA GLN A 296 15.78 3.80 -4.02
C GLN A 296 15.04 3.72 -5.35
N GLU A 297 14.24 4.75 -5.67
CA GLU A 297 13.43 4.80 -6.87
C GLU A 297 13.25 6.25 -7.33
N LEU A 298 13.27 6.47 -8.63
CA LEU A 298 13.03 7.77 -9.25
C LEU A 298 12.03 7.64 -10.40
N ASN A 299 10.82 8.14 -10.18
CA ASN A 299 9.78 8.21 -11.20
C ASN A 299 9.75 9.61 -11.82
N ILE A 300 9.97 9.70 -13.12
CA ILE A 300 10.03 10.95 -13.88
C ILE A 300 8.84 11.01 -14.85
N THR A 301 8.06 12.06 -14.77
CA THR A 301 7.03 12.36 -15.78
C THR A 301 7.53 13.44 -16.72
N VAL A 302 7.48 13.13 -18.02
CA VAL A 302 7.78 14.06 -19.12
C VAL A 302 6.50 14.34 -19.87
N LYS A 303 5.93 15.54 -19.68
CA LYS A 303 4.67 15.95 -20.31
C LYS A 303 4.94 16.91 -21.44
N TYR A 304 4.65 16.46 -22.69
CA TYR A 304 4.77 17.28 -23.88
C TYR A 304 3.88 16.76 -25.02
N SER A 305 3.66 17.58 -26.04
CA SER A 305 2.83 17.21 -27.20
C SER A 305 3.65 17.24 -28.47
N PRO A 306 4.15 16.07 -28.96
CA PRO A 306 4.91 15.98 -30.19
C PRO A 306 4.05 16.31 -31.39
N LYS A 307 4.62 17.01 -32.39
CA LYS A 307 3.95 17.36 -33.64
C LYS A 307 4.08 16.28 -34.70
N THR A 308 5.12 15.45 -34.62
CA THR A 308 5.36 14.35 -35.55
C THR A 308 5.82 13.09 -34.82
N TYR A 309 5.58 11.94 -35.44
CA TYR A 309 6.03 10.67 -34.88
C TYR A 309 7.56 10.57 -34.82
N VAL A 310 8.27 11.17 -35.79
CA VAL A 310 9.75 11.21 -35.80
C VAL A 310 10.28 12.02 -34.63
N GLU A 311 9.66 13.17 -34.35
CA GLU A 311 9.98 13.98 -33.17
C GLU A 311 9.77 13.18 -31.86
N TYR A 312 8.62 12.55 -31.74
CA TYR A 312 8.31 11.68 -30.60
C TYR A 312 9.37 10.61 -30.36
N MET A 313 9.65 9.80 -31.40
CA MET A 313 10.67 8.73 -31.32
C MET A 313 12.03 9.28 -30.97
N THR A 314 12.41 10.45 -31.52
CA THR A 314 13.70 11.06 -31.29
C THR A 314 13.86 11.49 -29.83
N ILE A 315 12.82 12.09 -29.23
CA ILE A 315 12.84 12.55 -27.85
C ILE A 315 12.91 11.36 -26.88
N VAL A 316 12.11 10.31 -27.08
CA VAL A 316 12.16 9.10 -26.25
C VAL A 316 13.55 8.43 -26.31
N ASN A 317 14.13 8.31 -27.52
CA ASN A 317 15.48 7.76 -27.67
C ASN A 317 16.55 8.66 -27.03
N TYR A 318 16.43 9.98 -27.13
CA TYR A 318 17.37 10.89 -26.50
C TYR A 318 17.26 10.82 -24.98
N CYS A 319 16.05 10.72 -24.43
CA CYS A 319 15.85 10.46 -23.00
C CYS A 319 16.61 9.20 -22.54
N SER A 320 16.49 8.09 -23.26
CA SER A 320 17.20 6.86 -22.91
C SER A 320 18.74 7.04 -22.89
N GLN A 321 19.29 7.85 -23.81
CA GLN A 321 20.70 8.18 -23.79
C GLN A 321 21.10 9.02 -22.57
N LEU A 322 20.23 9.97 -22.17
CA LEU A 322 20.49 10.80 -20.98
C LEU A 322 20.48 10.00 -19.69
N LEU A 323 19.68 8.94 -19.59
CA LEU A 323 19.65 8.06 -18.42
C LEU A 323 20.99 7.34 -18.17
N ASN A 324 21.81 7.13 -19.20
CA ASN A 324 23.15 6.59 -19.04
C ASN A 324 24.11 7.55 -18.31
N ASN A 325 23.76 8.84 -18.20
CA ASN A 325 24.57 9.84 -17.51
C ASN A 325 24.33 9.83 -15.99
N PHE A 326 23.31 9.11 -15.51
CA PHE A 326 23.17 8.86 -14.08
C PHE A 326 24.29 7.91 -13.65
N VAL A 327 25.26 8.46 -12.93
CA VAL A 327 26.47 7.74 -12.49
C VAL A 327 26.15 6.70 -11.43
N ASN A 328 25.21 7.05 -10.53
CA ASN A 328 24.70 6.12 -9.54
C ASN A 328 23.65 5.21 -10.20
N ASP A 329 23.87 3.90 -10.12
CA ASP A 329 23.03 2.85 -10.70
C ASP A 329 22.38 1.95 -9.62
N THR A 330 22.31 2.43 -8.37
CA THR A 330 21.79 1.67 -7.23
C THR A 330 20.28 1.77 -7.06
N PHE A 331 19.60 2.54 -7.89
CA PHE A 331 18.16 2.75 -7.83
C PHE A 331 17.50 2.60 -9.21
N ASP A 332 16.21 2.30 -9.19
CA ASP A 332 15.41 2.19 -10.40
C ASP A 332 14.99 3.56 -10.91
N ILE A 333 14.99 3.76 -12.23
CA ILE A 333 14.47 4.96 -12.87
C ILE A 333 13.40 4.57 -13.86
N THR A 334 12.20 5.13 -13.68
CA THR A 334 11.10 5.07 -14.63
C THR A 334 10.85 6.46 -15.20
N VAL A 335 10.80 6.57 -16.53
CA VAL A 335 10.40 7.81 -17.21
C VAL A 335 9.14 7.56 -18.01
N GLU A 336 8.06 8.23 -17.65
CA GLU A 336 6.78 8.19 -18.35
C GLU A 336 6.61 9.41 -19.23
N PHE A 337 6.32 9.18 -20.50
CA PHE A 337 6.00 10.23 -21.46
C PHE A 337 4.49 10.38 -21.57
N GLU A 338 3.99 11.53 -21.20
CA GLU A 338 2.56 11.85 -21.25
C GLU A 338 2.27 12.86 -22.37
N ASN A 339 1.24 12.56 -23.15
CA ASN A 339 0.60 13.51 -24.06
C ASN A 339 -0.82 13.79 -23.57
N GLN A 340 -1.07 15.02 -23.10
CA GLN A 340 -2.29 15.40 -22.40
C GLN A 340 -2.48 14.60 -21.09
N SER A 341 -3.22 13.51 -21.09
CA SER A 341 -3.46 12.64 -19.93
C SER A 341 -3.19 11.17 -20.23
N GLU A 342 -2.58 10.87 -21.38
CA GLU A 342 -2.29 9.49 -21.77
C GLU A 342 -0.79 9.25 -21.75
N THR A 343 -0.34 8.18 -21.10
CA THR A 343 1.02 7.69 -21.18
C THR A 343 1.26 7.09 -22.56
N THR A 344 2.27 7.59 -23.28
CA THR A 344 2.57 7.19 -24.65
C THR A 344 3.82 6.33 -24.77
N ALA A 345 4.79 6.50 -23.86
CA ALA A 345 5.96 5.63 -23.74
C ALA A 345 6.43 5.55 -22.29
N ILE A 346 7.11 4.45 -21.99
CA ILE A 346 7.80 4.23 -20.72
C ILE A 346 9.24 3.86 -21.03
N VAL A 347 10.19 4.52 -20.34
CA VAL A 347 11.63 4.20 -20.40
C VAL A 347 12.06 3.74 -19.02
N LEU A 348 12.64 2.54 -18.94
CA LEU A 348 13.03 1.88 -17.70
C LEU A 348 14.54 1.67 -17.64
N LYS A 349 15.15 2.05 -16.52
CA LYS A 349 16.51 1.71 -16.14
C LYS A 349 16.50 1.08 -14.76
N ASN A 350 16.67 -0.23 -14.70
CA ASN A 350 16.68 -0.96 -13.45
C ASN A 350 18.03 -0.87 -12.75
N SER A 351 18.01 -0.84 -11.43
CA SER A 351 19.18 -0.87 -10.56
C SER A 351 20.15 -1.99 -10.93
N GLY A 352 21.44 -1.66 -11.00
CA GLY A 352 22.51 -2.60 -11.37
C GLY A 352 22.48 -3.09 -12.82
N ASN A 353 21.54 -2.64 -13.64
CA ASN A 353 21.44 -3.00 -15.06
C ASN A 353 21.79 -1.78 -15.94
N LYS A 354 22.63 -2.02 -16.96
CA LYS A 354 22.98 -0.99 -17.94
C LYS A 354 22.02 -0.93 -19.13
N ASP A 355 21.19 -1.96 -19.29
CA ASP A 355 20.25 -2.03 -20.39
C ASP A 355 19.00 -1.19 -20.07
N ILE A 356 18.75 -0.20 -20.94
CA ILE A 356 17.56 0.64 -20.85
C ILE A 356 16.48 0.05 -21.74
N GLN A 357 15.30 -0.17 -21.17
CA GLN A 357 14.14 -0.68 -21.91
C GLN A 357 13.23 0.48 -22.31
N ILE A 358 12.72 0.44 -23.53
CA ILE A 358 11.73 1.40 -24.03
C ILE A 358 10.47 0.63 -24.42
N VAL A 359 9.34 1.01 -23.86
CA VAL A 359 8.01 0.48 -24.19
C VAL A 359 7.19 1.61 -24.79
N TYR A 360 6.81 1.47 -26.07
CA TYR A 360 5.87 2.39 -26.72
C TYR A 360 4.44 1.87 -26.51
N LEU A 361 3.56 2.73 -26.02
CA LEU A 361 2.15 2.43 -25.81
C LEU A 361 1.33 2.97 -27.00
N ASN A 362 0.41 2.16 -27.52
CA ASN A 362 -0.42 2.47 -28.70
C ASN A 362 -1.81 2.94 -28.25
#